data_9be8e59a11c10bcdcb1d4d088c320eba
#
_entry.id   9be8e59a11c10bcdcb1d4d088c320eba
#
_cell.length_a   1.000
_cell.length_b   1.000
_cell.length_c   1.000
_cell.angle_alpha   90.00
_cell.angle_beta   90.00
_cell.angle_gamma   90.00
#
_symmetry.space_group_name_H-M   'P 1'
#
loop_
_entity.id
_entity.type
_entity.pdbx_description
1 polymer ?
#
loop_
_entity_poly.entity_id
_entity_poly.type
_entity_poly.pdbx_seq_one_letter_code
_entity_poly.pdbx_strand_id
1 'polypeptide(L)'
;MSEPRRPGWWYPYIFVGAFAVVVAVNLSLVVLANRSFPGITVDHPYERGLAVNQVLDAARRQEELGWIVETVIEPIPDGTGAVIAQTYRDRDGRPIEGLTVRVRLTRPTGPDLAREAVLNPSGPGAHAAIVPLPQPGQWDLHAQATGRGTPYQTFRRFFLP
;
A
#
# COMPACT_ATOMS: atom_id res chain seq x y z
N MET A 1 73.68 -7.72 -19.26
CA MET A 1 73.82 -8.10 -17.82
C MET A 1 72.54 -7.76 -17.14
N SER A 2 71.69 -8.78 -16.86
CA SER A 2 70.44 -8.58 -16.17
C SER A 2 70.70 -8.63 -14.66
N GLU A 3 70.42 -7.52 -13.96
CA GLU A 3 70.53 -7.52 -12.52
C GLU A 3 69.58 -8.56 -11.88
N PRO A 4 70.06 -9.31 -10.87
CA PRO A 4 69.26 -10.27 -10.17
C PRO A 4 68.15 -9.51 -9.42
N ARG A 5 66.88 -9.84 -9.71
CA ARG A 5 65.70 -9.28 -8.99
C ARG A 5 65.83 -9.58 -7.49
N ARG A 6 65.64 -8.56 -6.64
CA ARG A 6 65.71 -8.67 -5.18
C ARG A 6 64.75 -9.75 -4.68
N PRO A 7 65.16 -10.59 -3.72
CA PRO A 7 64.26 -11.59 -3.12
C PRO A 7 63.08 -10.88 -2.49
N GLY A 8 61.82 -11.30 -2.80
CA GLY A 8 60.62 -10.70 -2.23
C GLY A 8 59.91 -9.65 -3.09
N TRP A 9 60.37 -9.39 -4.34
CA TRP A 9 59.73 -8.44 -5.26
C TRP A 9 58.24 -8.74 -5.57
N TRP A 10 57.79 -9.97 -5.29
CA TRP A 10 56.43 -10.46 -5.55
C TRP A 10 55.47 -10.23 -4.37
N TYR A 11 55.92 -9.91 -3.15
CA TYR A 11 55.06 -9.65 -2.00
C TYR A 11 54.01 -8.53 -2.26
N PRO A 12 54.37 -7.40 -2.86
CA PRO A 12 53.36 -6.37 -3.14
C PRO A 12 52.24 -6.85 -4.04
N TYR A 13 52.55 -7.80 -4.96
CA TYR A 13 51.52 -8.32 -5.89
C TYR A 13 50.50 -9.23 -5.21
N ILE A 14 50.85 -9.85 -4.08
CA ILE A 14 49.87 -10.58 -3.26
C ILE A 14 48.84 -9.61 -2.70
N PHE A 15 49.25 -8.47 -2.15
CA PHE A 15 48.37 -7.48 -1.62
C PHE A 15 47.50 -6.85 -2.73
N VAL A 16 48.07 -6.57 -3.87
CA VAL A 16 47.36 -6.10 -5.04
C VAL A 16 46.32 -7.13 -5.50
N GLY A 17 46.70 -8.41 -5.56
CA GLY A 17 45.77 -9.48 -5.92
C GLY A 17 44.61 -9.63 -4.91
N ALA A 18 44.94 -9.64 -3.61
CA ALA A 18 43.93 -9.71 -2.57
C ALA A 18 42.99 -8.52 -2.62
N PHE A 19 43.53 -7.31 -2.82
CA PHE A 19 42.71 -6.09 -2.97
C PHE A 19 41.83 -6.14 -4.21
N ALA A 20 42.33 -6.61 -5.34
CA ALA A 20 41.57 -6.80 -6.56
C ALA A 20 40.35 -7.72 -6.36
N VAL A 21 40.54 -8.83 -5.60
CA VAL A 21 39.42 -9.73 -5.25
C VAL A 21 38.38 -9.01 -4.41
N VAL A 22 38.78 -8.24 -3.39
CA VAL A 22 37.86 -7.47 -2.57
C VAL A 22 37.08 -6.47 -3.42
N VAL A 23 37.76 -5.75 -4.31
CA VAL A 23 37.10 -4.79 -5.23
C VAL A 23 36.13 -5.52 -6.15
N ALA A 24 36.51 -6.66 -6.72
CA ALA A 24 35.62 -7.44 -7.61
C ALA A 24 34.35 -7.91 -6.89
N VAL A 25 34.48 -8.40 -5.64
CA VAL A 25 33.33 -8.80 -4.83
C VAL A 25 32.41 -7.59 -4.54
N ASN A 26 32.98 -6.46 -4.13
CA ASN A 26 32.20 -5.26 -3.85
C ASN A 26 31.46 -4.73 -5.10
N LEU A 27 32.14 -4.71 -6.26
CA LEU A 27 31.51 -4.34 -7.53
C LEU A 27 30.38 -5.30 -7.90
N SER A 28 30.56 -6.58 -7.69
CA SER A 28 29.52 -7.59 -7.92
C SER A 28 28.30 -7.34 -7.03
N LEU A 29 28.52 -7.01 -5.74
CA LEU A 29 27.44 -6.66 -4.82
C LEU A 29 26.71 -5.39 -5.25
N VAL A 30 27.42 -4.35 -5.70
CA VAL A 30 26.82 -3.12 -6.23
C VAL A 30 25.95 -3.40 -7.46
N VAL A 31 26.47 -4.20 -8.41
CA VAL A 31 25.70 -4.58 -9.61
C VAL A 31 24.45 -5.38 -9.22
N LEU A 32 24.58 -6.34 -8.29
CA LEU A 32 23.48 -7.14 -7.83
C LEU A 32 22.44 -6.28 -7.09
N ALA A 33 22.89 -5.40 -6.20
CA ALA A 33 22.04 -4.46 -5.49
C ALA A 33 21.25 -3.57 -6.47
N ASN A 34 21.90 -3.00 -7.48
CA ASN A 34 21.23 -2.18 -8.48
C ASN A 34 20.23 -2.97 -9.35
N ARG A 35 20.51 -4.22 -9.65
CA ARG A 35 19.59 -5.09 -10.39
C ARG A 35 18.41 -5.58 -9.56
N SER A 36 18.64 -5.77 -8.26
CA SER A 36 17.62 -6.23 -7.31
C SER A 36 16.78 -5.09 -6.74
N PHE A 37 17.20 -3.84 -6.95
CA PHE A 37 16.49 -2.68 -6.44
C PHE A 37 15.30 -2.38 -7.36
N PRO A 38 14.06 -2.60 -6.91
CA PRO A 38 12.85 -2.39 -7.73
C PRO A 38 12.52 -0.90 -7.95
N GLY A 39 13.48 -0.02 -7.75
CA GLY A 39 13.29 1.43 -7.78
C GLY A 39 12.83 1.99 -6.42
N ILE A 40 12.99 3.30 -6.27
CA ILE A 40 12.41 4.01 -5.13
C ILE A 40 10.90 4.09 -5.40
N THR A 41 10.11 3.35 -4.64
CA THR A 41 8.63 3.42 -4.65
C THR A 41 8.12 4.77 -4.15
N VAL A 42 9.04 5.70 -3.89
CA VAL A 42 8.78 7.02 -3.31
C VAL A 42 9.34 8.09 -4.20
N ASP A 43 8.57 8.46 -5.22
CA ASP A 43 8.78 9.71 -5.91
C ASP A 43 8.46 10.87 -4.95
N HIS A 44 9.41 11.80 -4.84
CA HIS A 44 9.27 13.10 -4.20
C HIS A 44 8.98 13.14 -2.68
N PRO A 45 10.02 13.00 -1.81
CA PRO A 45 9.86 13.11 -0.34
C PRO A 45 9.33 14.49 0.10
N TYR A 46 9.58 15.56 -0.66
CA TYR A 46 9.06 16.90 -0.38
C TYR A 46 7.54 17.01 -0.61
N GLU A 47 7.02 16.39 -1.67
CA GLU A 47 5.59 16.34 -1.95
C GLU A 47 4.84 15.52 -0.89
N ARG A 48 5.49 14.54 -0.27
CA ARG A 48 4.93 13.82 0.88
C ARG A 48 4.70 14.71 2.10
N GLY A 49 5.61 15.65 2.38
CA GLY A 49 5.42 16.60 3.48
C GLY A 49 4.18 17.48 3.27
N LEU A 50 3.97 17.94 2.04
CA LEU A 50 2.76 18.68 1.66
C LEU A 50 1.51 17.78 1.67
N ALA A 51 1.64 16.54 1.20
CA ALA A 51 0.55 15.57 1.20
C ALA A 51 0.13 15.17 2.63
N VAL A 52 1.06 15.09 3.60
CA VAL A 52 0.72 14.84 5.01
C VAL A 52 -0.16 15.95 5.58
N ASN A 53 0.13 17.21 5.31
CA ASN A 53 -0.71 18.32 5.77
C ASN A 53 -2.11 18.26 5.12
N GLN A 54 -2.19 17.93 3.83
CA GLN A 54 -3.48 17.76 3.14
C GLN A 54 -4.29 16.58 3.73
N VAL A 55 -3.62 15.48 4.07
CA VAL A 55 -4.27 14.33 4.72
C VAL A 55 -4.77 14.69 6.11
N LEU A 56 -3.98 15.43 6.90
CA LEU A 56 -4.39 15.90 8.22
C LEU A 56 -5.57 16.87 8.15
N ASP A 57 -5.56 17.79 7.18
CA ASP A 57 -6.67 18.72 6.97
C ASP A 57 -7.92 18.00 6.45
N ALA A 58 -7.76 16.97 5.63
CA ALA A 58 -8.87 16.13 5.20
C ALA A 58 -9.45 15.33 6.37
N ALA A 59 -8.61 14.78 7.24
CA ALA A 59 -9.03 14.07 8.44
C ALA A 59 -9.80 14.99 9.41
N ARG A 60 -9.31 16.22 9.67
CA ARG A 60 -10.00 17.20 10.50
C ARG A 60 -11.39 17.56 9.93
N ARG A 61 -11.44 17.85 8.61
CA ARG A 61 -12.74 18.12 7.95
C ARG A 61 -13.69 16.95 8.03
N GLN A 62 -13.16 15.71 7.96
CA GLN A 62 -13.95 14.50 8.12
C GLN A 62 -14.48 14.35 9.56
N GLU A 63 -13.67 14.66 10.58
CA GLU A 63 -14.11 14.70 11.98
C GLU A 63 -15.19 15.76 12.23
N GLU A 64 -15.07 16.93 11.60
CA GLU A 64 -16.06 18.00 11.68
C GLU A 64 -17.44 17.59 11.12
N LEU A 65 -17.48 16.72 10.10
CA LEU A 65 -18.73 16.16 9.58
C LEU A 65 -19.48 15.35 10.65
N GLY A 66 -18.74 14.71 11.56
CA GLY A 66 -19.31 13.90 12.64
C GLY A 66 -20.14 12.73 12.13
N TRP A 67 -19.78 12.16 10.98
CA TRP A 67 -20.48 11.01 10.44
C TRP A 67 -20.15 9.76 11.23
N ILE A 68 -21.17 8.94 11.45
CA ILE A 68 -21.04 7.61 12.03
C ILE A 68 -21.11 6.63 10.88
N VAL A 69 -20.03 5.90 10.66
CA VAL A 69 -19.93 4.92 9.57
C VAL A 69 -19.71 3.53 10.14
N GLU A 70 -20.64 2.64 9.86
CA GLU A 70 -20.56 1.25 10.20
C GLU A 70 -20.18 0.45 8.93
N THR A 71 -19.17 -0.41 9.04
CA THR A 71 -18.72 -1.28 7.95
C THR A 71 -18.86 -2.72 8.36
N VAL A 72 -19.63 -3.47 7.61
CA VAL A 72 -19.82 -4.91 7.75
C VAL A 72 -19.19 -5.60 6.54
N ILE A 73 -18.38 -6.62 6.79
CA ILE A 73 -17.72 -7.42 5.75
C ILE A 73 -18.00 -8.87 6.07
N GLU A 74 -18.74 -9.53 5.19
CA GLU A 74 -19.12 -10.92 5.33
C GLU A 74 -18.49 -11.74 4.20
N PRO A 75 -17.56 -12.66 4.50
CA PRO A 75 -17.05 -13.59 3.50
C PRO A 75 -18.18 -14.42 2.90
N ILE A 76 -18.13 -14.64 1.58
CA ILE A 76 -19.06 -15.55 0.92
C ILE A 76 -18.64 -17.00 1.25
N PRO A 77 -19.59 -17.90 1.57
CA PRO A 77 -19.27 -19.25 2.04
C PRO A 77 -18.41 -20.09 1.08
N ASP A 78 -18.45 -19.80 -0.20
CA ASP A 78 -17.64 -20.47 -1.23
C ASP A 78 -16.20 -19.92 -1.35
N GLY A 79 -15.85 -18.91 -0.56
CA GLY A 79 -14.52 -18.30 -0.57
C GLY A 79 -14.21 -17.45 -1.81
N THR A 80 -15.19 -17.18 -2.68
CA THR A 80 -14.96 -16.44 -3.94
C THR A 80 -14.95 -14.93 -3.78
N GLY A 81 -15.31 -14.40 -2.58
CA GLY A 81 -15.39 -12.97 -2.34
C GLY A 81 -15.95 -12.60 -0.98
N ALA A 82 -16.38 -11.37 -0.88
CA ALA A 82 -17.05 -10.85 0.31
C ALA A 82 -18.19 -9.90 -0.05
N VAL A 83 -19.24 -9.92 0.77
CA VAL A 83 -20.27 -8.88 0.81
C VAL A 83 -19.72 -7.74 1.65
N ILE A 84 -19.65 -6.55 1.07
CA ILE A 84 -19.23 -5.33 1.77
C ILE A 84 -20.46 -4.44 1.89
N ALA A 85 -20.81 -4.09 3.12
CA ALA A 85 -21.89 -3.19 3.41
C ALA A 85 -21.39 -2.03 4.28
N GLN A 86 -21.80 -0.82 3.97
CA GLN A 86 -21.52 0.39 4.74
C GLN A 86 -22.78 1.19 4.98
N THR A 87 -22.98 1.61 6.23
CA THR A 87 -24.10 2.45 6.63
C THR A 87 -23.55 3.78 7.11
N TYR A 88 -24.10 4.86 6.58
CA TYR A 88 -23.72 6.25 6.85
C TYR A 88 -24.83 6.97 7.60
N ARG A 89 -24.50 7.53 8.75
CA ARG A 89 -25.39 8.32 9.59
C ARG A 89 -24.74 9.64 9.97
N ASP A 90 -25.56 10.67 10.18
CA ASP A 90 -25.10 11.94 10.75
C ASP A 90 -24.93 11.83 12.29
N ARG A 91 -24.54 12.93 12.94
CA ARG A 91 -24.38 13.00 14.41
C ARG A 91 -25.65 12.67 15.18
N ASP A 92 -26.82 12.93 14.58
CA ASP A 92 -28.11 12.67 15.17
C ASP A 92 -28.61 11.25 14.88
N GLY A 93 -27.81 10.43 14.22
CA GLY A 93 -28.16 9.07 13.83
C GLY A 93 -29.07 8.97 12.60
N ARG A 94 -29.32 10.08 11.90
CA ARG A 94 -30.16 10.08 10.70
C ARG A 94 -29.38 9.55 9.50
N PRO A 95 -29.99 8.74 8.61
CA PRO A 95 -29.32 8.20 7.45
C PRO A 95 -28.90 9.33 6.49
N ILE A 96 -27.70 9.20 5.92
CA ILE A 96 -27.16 10.10 4.91
C ILE A 96 -27.40 9.48 3.55
N GLU A 97 -28.24 10.08 2.75
CA GLU A 97 -28.60 9.62 1.42
C GLU A 97 -27.89 10.42 0.31
N GLY A 98 -27.91 9.87 -0.92
CA GLY A 98 -27.32 10.51 -2.10
C GLY A 98 -25.80 10.43 -2.16
N LEU A 99 -25.21 9.46 -1.45
CA LEU A 99 -23.79 9.19 -1.53
C LEU A 99 -23.46 8.23 -2.68
N THR A 100 -22.31 8.45 -3.29
CA THR A 100 -21.64 7.45 -4.14
C THR A 100 -20.48 6.88 -3.36
N VAL A 101 -20.53 5.57 -3.09
CA VAL A 101 -19.51 4.89 -2.29
C VAL A 101 -18.66 4.00 -3.19
N ARG A 102 -17.37 4.32 -3.29
CA ARG A 102 -16.38 3.51 -4.00
C ARG A 102 -15.49 2.81 -3.00
N VAL A 103 -15.21 1.56 -3.26
CA VAL A 103 -14.31 0.76 -2.44
C VAL A 103 -13.15 0.26 -3.29
N ARG A 104 -11.96 0.30 -2.70
CA ARG A 104 -10.75 -0.30 -3.24
C ARG A 104 -10.20 -1.29 -2.23
N LEU A 105 -10.02 -2.52 -2.66
CA LEU A 105 -9.44 -3.58 -1.85
C LEU A 105 -8.06 -3.90 -2.39
N THR A 106 -7.09 -3.94 -1.48
CA THR A 106 -5.69 -4.25 -1.79
C THR A 106 -5.15 -5.30 -0.84
N ARG A 107 -4.14 -6.04 -1.26
CA ARG A 107 -3.43 -6.96 -0.37
C ARG A 107 -2.18 -6.25 0.19
N PRO A 108 -1.93 -6.33 1.50
CA PRO A 108 -0.71 -5.76 2.08
C PRO A 108 0.56 -6.53 1.67
N THR A 109 0.41 -7.80 1.28
CA THR A 109 1.52 -8.68 0.88
C THR A 109 1.15 -9.48 -0.36
N GLY A 110 2.12 -9.73 -1.24
CA GLY A 110 1.92 -10.50 -2.46
C GLY A 110 1.78 -9.63 -3.71
N PRO A 111 1.37 -10.23 -4.85
CA PRO A 111 1.16 -9.48 -6.08
C PRO A 111 0.09 -8.39 -5.90
N ASP A 112 0.27 -7.27 -6.59
CA ASP A 112 -0.68 -6.14 -6.54
C ASP A 112 -2.02 -6.55 -7.18
N LEU A 113 -2.90 -7.09 -6.37
CA LEU A 113 -4.25 -7.50 -6.73
C LEU A 113 -5.25 -6.48 -6.18
N ALA A 114 -5.27 -5.30 -6.77
CA ALA A 114 -6.28 -4.31 -6.45
C ALA A 114 -7.63 -4.70 -7.07
N ARG A 115 -8.72 -4.55 -6.29
CA ARG A 115 -10.10 -4.69 -6.74
C ARG A 115 -10.85 -3.41 -6.40
N GLU A 116 -11.58 -2.89 -7.35
CA GLU A 116 -12.43 -1.71 -7.15
C GLU A 116 -13.87 -2.08 -7.42
N ALA A 117 -14.75 -1.52 -6.60
CA ALA A 117 -16.20 -1.68 -6.76
C ALA A 117 -16.92 -0.41 -6.32
N VAL A 118 -18.14 -0.24 -6.82
CA VAL A 118 -19.08 0.78 -6.33
C VAL A 118 -20.12 0.04 -5.51
N LEU A 119 -20.34 0.51 -4.28
CA LEU A 119 -21.41 -0.02 -3.45
C LEU A 119 -22.74 0.59 -3.91
N ASN A 120 -23.70 -0.28 -4.20
CA ASN A 120 -25.04 0.15 -4.61
C ASN A 120 -25.90 0.47 -3.39
N PRO A 121 -26.80 1.46 -3.47
CA PRO A 121 -27.76 1.71 -2.41
C PRO A 121 -28.56 0.47 -2.06
N SER A 122 -28.60 0.10 -0.78
CA SER A 122 -29.30 -1.09 -0.26
C SER A 122 -30.36 -0.74 0.79
N GLY A 123 -30.46 0.54 1.17
CA GLY A 123 -31.45 1.06 2.13
C GLY A 123 -31.11 2.51 2.49
N PRO A 124 -31.88 3.12 3.41
CA PRO A 124 -31.61 4.50 3.85
C PRO A 124 -30.21 4.64 4.46
N GLY A 125 -29.34 5.41 3.78
CA GLY A 125 -27.94 5.58 4.17
C GLY A 125 -27.06 4.33 4.05
N ALA A 126 -27.60 3.22 3.56
CA ALA A 126 -26.89 1.95 3.43
C ALA A 126 -26.49 1.66 1.98
N HIS A 127 -25.28 1.14 1.80
CA HIS A 127 -24.74 0.77 0.50
C HIS A 127 -24.05 -0.60 0.60
N ALA A 128 -24.25 -1.46 -0.38
CA ALA A 128 -23.63 -2.78 -0.38
C ALA A 128 -23.23 -3.23 -1.78
N ALA A 129 -22.22 -4.09 -1.86
CA ALA A 129 -21.85 -4.82 -3.06
C ALA A 129 -21.19 -6.16 -2.72
N ILE A 130 -21.29 -7.10 -3.65
CA ILE A 130 -20.48 -8.30 -3.66
C ILE A 130 -19.20 -8.00 -4.42
N VAL A 131 -18.05 -8.23 -3.79
CA VAL A 131 -16.76 -8.03 -4.42
C VAL A 131 -16.02 -9.36 -4.53
N PRO A 132 -15.72 -9.81 -5.75
CA PRO A 132 -14.95 -11.03 -5.95
C PRO A 132 -13.51 -10.83 -5.48
N LEU A 133 -13.04 -11.71 -4.60
CA LEU A 133 -11.70 -11.71 -4.06
C LEU A 133 -11.05 -13.06 -4.39
N PRO A 134 -10.06 -13.10 -5.28
CA PRO A 134 -9.58 -14.35 -5.87
C PRO A 134 -8.71 -15.19 -4.93
N GLN A 135 -8.36 -14.69 -3.77
CA GLN A 135 -7.45 -15.37 -2.85
C GLN A 135 -7.81 -15.09 -1.39
N PRO A 136 -7.71 -16.12 -0.53
CA PRO A 136 -7.84 -15.97 0.91
C PRO A 136 -6.68 -15.13 1.51
N GLY A 137 -6.85 -14.69 2.75
CA GLY A 137 -5.83 -13.96 3.49
C GLY A 137 -6.24 -12.55 3.87
N GLN A 138 -5.24 -11.72 4.21
CA GLN A 138 -5.48 -10.33 4.62
C GLN A 138 -5.77 -9.42 3.44
N TRP A 139 -6.78 -8.58 3.63
CA TRP A 139 -7.18 -7.53 2.69
C TRP A 139 -7.37 -6.19 3.41
N ASP A 140 -6.99 -5.13 2.74
CA ASP A 140 -7.19 -3.75 3.14
C ASP A 140 -8.31 -3.15 2.30
N LEU A 141 -9.37 -2.72 2.97
CA LEU A 141 -10.49 -2.00 2.38
C LEU A 141 -10.28 -0.50 2.56
N HIS A 142 -10.20 0.22 1.48
CA HIS A 142 -10.32 1.66 1.42
C HIS A 142 -11.68 2.01 0.81
N ALA A 143 -12.51 2.71 1.54
CA ALA A 143 -13.78 3.18 1.02
C ALA A 143 -13.80 4.71 0.99
N GLN A 144 -14.37 5.25 -0.07
CA GLN A 144 -14.56 6.69 -0.26
C GLN A 144 -16.02 6.96 -0.60
N ALA A 145 -16.69 7.72 0.26
CA ALA A 145 -18.03 8.21 0.03
C ALA A 145 -17.99 9.66 -0.45
N THR A 146 -18.66 9.95 -1.56
CA THR A 146 -18.76 11.28 -2.16
C THR A 146 -20.23 11.64 -2.38
N GLY A 147 -20.55 12.95 -2.45
CA GLY A 147 -21.92 13.39 -2.73
C GLY A 147 -22.43 14.55 -1.87
N ARG A 148 -21.77 14.84 -0.74
CA ARG A 148 -22.12 15.97 0.15
C ARG A 148 -20.90 16.83 0.51
N GLY A 149 -20.20 17.35 -0.49
CA GLY A 149 -19.04 18.23 -0.29
C GLY A 149 -17.74 17.43 -0.08
N THR A 150 -17.19 17.45 1.14
CA THR A 150 -15.90 16.80 1.44
C THR A 150 -16.04 15.27 1.35
N PRO A 151 -15.14 14.59 0.63
CA PRO A 151 -15.12 13.14 0.59
C PRO A 151 -14.87 12.54 1.99
N TYR A 152 -15.63 11.53 2.35
CA TYR A 152 -15.43 10.78 3.58
C TYR A 152 -14.69 9.48 3.27
N GLN A 153 -13.62 9.20 3.99
CA GLN A 153 -12.79 8.03 3.77
C GLN A 153 -12.80 7.10 4.98
N THR A 154 -12.90 5.80 4.75
CA THR A 154 -12.73 4.78 5.79
C THR A 154 -11.69 3.77 5.35
N PHE A 155 -10.95 3.27 6.33
CA PHE A 155 -9.99 2.20 6.17
C PHE A 155 -10.33 1.06 7.11
N ARG A 156 -10.33 -0.18 6.59
CA ARG A 156 -10.57 -1.38 7.38
C ARG A 156 -9.71 -2.51 6.88
N ARG A 157 -9.06 -3.20 7.79
CA ARG A 157 -8.35 -4.45 7.49
C ARG A 157 -9.19 -5.63 7.93
N PHE A 158 -9.28 -6.66 7.10
CA PHE A 158 -10.01 -7.88 7.40
C PHE A 158 -9.29 -9.10 6.85
N PHE A 159 -9.70 -10.27 7.33
CA PHE A 159 -9.19 -11.57 6.88
C PHE A 159 -10.30 -12.31 6.15
N LEU A 160 -10.00 -12.76 4.93
CA LEU A 160 -10.82 -13.67 4.15
C LEU A 160 -10.34 -15.10 4.43
N PRO A 161 -11.16 -15.99 4.99
CA PRO A 161 -10.76 -17.36 5.30
C PRO A 161 -10.39 -18.21 4.10
#